data_a5b4b6676c2678cb5d0f4019b9ba575e
#
_entry.id   a5b4b6676c2678cb5d0f4019b9ba575e
#
_cell.length_a   1.000
_cell.length_b   1.000
_cell.length_c   1.000
_cell.angle_alpha   90.00
_cell.angle_beta   90.00
_cell.angle_gamma   90.00
#
_symmetry.space_group_name_H-M   'P 1'
#
loop_
_entity.id
_entity.type
_entity.pdbx_description
1 polymer ?
#
loop_
_entity_poly.entity_id
_entity_poly.type
_entity_poly.pdbx_seq_one_letter_code
_entity_poly.pdbx_strand_id
1 'polypeptide(L)'
;MADTTFEPKGWTPERLGDQSRKTYIITGANAGAGSQAARILLKKNARVVMLNRSAAKSEAAIAELKQEFGAKADVSFVRMDLSVLDSVREAAEEVLKTVPRINALINNAAIAQVPARQLTVDGFESQLGTNHYGHFLLNGLLFDRIAESKGRIVVVASLGYNMGLK
;
A
#
# COMPACT_ATOMS: atom_id res chain seq x y z
N MET A 1 25.22 -13.31 11.90
CA MET A 1 24.63 -12.21 11.10
C MET A 1 24.25 -12.81 9.77
N ALA A 2 22.97 -12.74 9.37
CA ALA A 2 22.58 -13.18 8.03
C ALA A 2 23.28 -12.29 7.00
N ASP A 3 23.96 -12.88 6.05
CA ASP A 3 24.57 -12.17 4.93
C ASP A 3 23.47 -11.44 4.15
N THR A 4 23.47 -10.11 4.24
CA THR A 4 22.50 -9.25 3.56
C THR A 4 22.99 -8.78 2.20
N THR A 5 24.14 -9.27 1.74
CA THR A 5 24.66 -8.98 0.40
C THR A 5 23.79 -9.70 -0.64
N PHE A 6 23.04 -8.93 -1.41
CA PHE A 6 22.38 -9.44 -2.59
C PHE A 6 23.48 -9.77 -3.63
N GLU A 7 23.38 -10.95 -4.25
CA GLU A 7 24.16 -11.36 -5.40
C GLU A 7 24.22 -10.25 -6.49
N PRO A 8 25.17 -10.27 -7.44
CA PRO A 8 25.34 -9.22 -8.46
C PRO A 8 24.06 -8.79 -9.19
N LYS A 9 23.03 -9.63 -9.22
CA LYS A 9 21.72 -9.33 -9.81
C LYS A 9 20.73 -8.65 -8.84
N GLY A 10 21.13 -8.41 -7.57
CA GLY A 10 20.27 -7.85 -6.55
C GLY A 10 19.15 -8.80 -6.10
N TRP A 11 18.12 -8.22 -5.46
CA TRP A 11 16.93 -8.98 -5.08
C TRP A 11 15.97 -9.10 -6.28
N THR A 12 15.39 -10.29 -6.47
CA THR A 12 14.38 -10.54 -7.49
C THR A 12 13.14 -11.22 -6.87
N PRO A 13 11.94 -11.07 -7.48
CA PRO A 13 10.70 -11.68 -6.98
C PRO A 13 10.74 -13.20 -6.86
N GLU A 14 11.59 -13.88 -7.62
CA GLU A 14 11.76 -15.34 -7.55
C GLU A 14 12.29 -15.78 -6.19
N ARG A 15 13.09 -14.92 -5.53
CA ARG A 15 13.65 -15.16 -4.19
C ARG A 15 12.59 -15.07 -3.08
N LEU A 16 11.41 -14.52 -3.37
CA LEU A 16 10.30 -14.50 -2.43
C LEU A 16 9.69 -15.90 -2.35
N GLY A 17 9.79 -16.52 -1.19
CA GLY A 17 9.16 -17.81 -0.89
C GLY A 17 7.62 -17.69 -0.84
N ASP A 18 6.95 -18.79 -0.55
CA ASP A 18 5.50 -18.83 -0.37
C ASP A 18 5.03 -17.85 0.71
N GLN A 19 3.97 -17.11 0.40
CA GLN A 19 3.36 -16.11 1.27
C GLN A 19 1.95 -16.50 1.72
N SER A 20 1.58 -17.75 1.59
CA SER A 20 0.31 -18.28 2.12
C SER A 20 0.10 -17.86 3.56
N ARG A 21 -1.14 -17.51 3.93
CA ARG A 21 -1.53 -17.03 5.26
C ARG A 21 -0.93 -15.69 5.69
N LYS A 22 -0.27 -14.96 4.78
CA LYS A 22 0.22 -13.60 5.04
C LYS A 22 -0.67 -12.58 4.34
N THR A 23 -0.98 -11.51 5.06
CA THR A 23 -1.78 -10.40 4.55
C THR A 23 -0.91 -9.16 4.37
N TYR A 24 -1.01 -8.58 3.19
CA TYR A 24 -0.33 -7.35 2.78
C TYR A 24 -1.35 -6.28 2.46
N ILE A 25 -1.21 -5.13 3.09
CA ILE A 25 -2.04 -3.96 2.80
C ILE A 25 -1.21 -2.98 1.98
N ILE A 26 -1.75 -2.50 0.87
CA ILE A 26 -1.01 -1.63 -0.06
C ILE A 26 -1.88 -0.42 -0.39
N THR A 27 -1.37 0.79 -0.13
CA THR A 27 -2.03 2.01 -0.59
C THR A 27 -1.70 2.28 -2.05
N GLY A 28 -2.69 2.67 -2.86
CA GLY A 28 -2.50 2.97 -4.28
C GLY A 28 -2.14 1.74 -5.14
N ALA A 29 -2.72 0.58 -4.84
CA ALA A 29 -2.39 -0.69 -5.48
C ALA A 29 -3.11 -0.95 -6.82
N ASN A 30 -3.95 -0.03 -7.28
CA ASN A 30 -4.68 -0.18 -8.54
C ASN A 30 -3.88 0.24 -9.79
N ALA A 31 -2.66 0.73 -9.63
CA ALA A 31 -1.79 1.13 -10.74
C ALA A 31 -0.31 1.16 -10.32
N GLY A 32 0.59 1.27 -11.31
CA GLY A 32 2.01 1.52 -11.10
C GLY A 32 2.73 0.48 -10.22
N ALA A 33 3.66 0.94 -9.38
CA ALA A 33 4.47 0.08 -8.53
C ALA A 33 3.61 -0.72 -7.52
N GLY A 34 2.55 -0.13 -6.96
CA GLY A 34 1.63 -0.80 -6.04
C GLY A 34 0.91 -1.98 -6.70
N SER A 35 0.48 -1.85 -7.95
CA SER A 35 -0.12 -2.94 -8.72
C SER A 35 0.88 -4.06 -8.99
N GLN A 36 2.13 -3.73 -9.32
CA GLN A 36 3.17 -4.74 -9.51
C GLN A 36 3.50 -5.49 -8.22
N ALA A 37 3.57 -4.77 -7.10
CA ALA A 37 3.76 -5.40 -5.80
C ALA A 37 2.60 -6.36 -5.47
N ALA A 38 1.35 -5.96 -5.74
CA ALA A 38 0.19 -6.83 -5.56
C ALA A 38 0.29 -8.11 -6.41
N ARG A 39 0.69 -8.00 -7.71
CA ARG A 39 0.90 -9.15 -8.61
C ARG A 39 1.94 -10.12 -8.07
N ILE A 40 3.09 -9.61 -7.63
CA ILE A 40 4.18 -10.44 -7.08
C ILE A 40 3.71 -11.20 -5.83
N LEU A 41 2.99 -10.52 -4.93
CA LEU A 41 2.49 -11.11 -3.69
C LEU A 41 1.41 -12.17 -3.97
N LEU A 42 0.45 -11.88 -4.86
CA LEU A 42 -0.59 -12.83 -5.26
C LEU A 42 -0.01 -14.07 -5.94
N LYS A 43 1.01 -13.89 -6.81
CA LYS A 43 1.74 -15.01 -7.41
C LYS A 43 2.39 -15.93 -6.37
N LYS A 44 2.62 -15.43 -5.15
CA LYS A 44 3.17 -16.18 -4.01
C LYS A 44 2.11 -16.56 -2.97
N ASN A 45 0.84 -16.58 -3.36
CA ASN A 45 -0.32 -16.99 -2.55
C ASN A 45 -0.64 -16.08 -1.36
N ALA A 46 -0.20 -14.82 -1.37
CA ALA A 46 -0.55 -13.87 -0.33
C ALA A 46 -2.00 -13.39 -0.44
N ARG A 47 -2.57 -12.97 0.69
CA ARG A 47 -3.75 -12.10 0.71
C ARG A 47 -3.31 -10.65 0.51
N VAL A 48 -3.95 -9.94 -0.42
CA VAL A 48 -3.69 -8.52 -0.69
C VAL A 48 -4.96 -7.70 -0.45
N VAL A 49 -4.83 -6.68 0.39
CA VAL A 49 -5.89 -5.68 0.63
C VAL A 49 -5.41 -4.34 0.06
N MET A 50 -6.09 -3.83 -0.93
CA MET A 50 -5.78 -2.56 -1.56
C MET A 50 -6.50 -1.42 -0.84
N LEU A 51 -5.80 -0.37 -0.46
CA LEU A 51 -6.42 0.88 0.02
C LEU A 51 -6.33 1.93 -1.09
N ASN A 52 -7.47 2.20 -1.74
CA ASN A 52 -7.52 3.03 -2.93
C ASN A 52 -8.70 4.01 -2.88
N ARG A 53 -8.54 5.17 -3.52
CA ARG A 53 -9.58 6.20 -3.58
C ARG A 53 -10.75 5.85 -4.51
N SER A 54 -10.46 5.28 -5.68
CA SER A 54 -11.45 5.00 -6.72
C SER A 54 -11.93 3.55 -6.67
N ALA A 55 -13.21 3.34 -6.33
CA ALA A 55 -13.83 2.01 -6.34
C ALA A 55 -13.77 1.39 -7.75
N ALA A 56 -14.21 2.12 -8.78
CA ALA A 56 -14.26 1.59 -10.15
C ALA A 56 -12.89 1.13 -10.66
N LYS A 57 -11.80 1.91 -10.39
CA LYS A 57 -10.44 1.51 -10.76
C LYS A 57 -9.95 0.32 -9.95
N SER A 58 -10.37 0.19 -8.70
CA SER A 58 -10.00 -0.93 -7.84
C SER A 58 -10.68 -2.22 -8.27
N GLU A 59 -11.97 -2.15 -8.59
CA GLU A 59 -12.74 -3.29 -9.10
C GLU A 59 -12.18 -3.80 -10.43
N ALA A 60 -11.84 -2.89 -11.37
CA ALA A 60 -11.19 -3.24 -12.62
C ALA A 60 -9.83 -3.94 -12.37
N ALA A 61 -9.00 -3.38 -11.49
CA ALA A 61 -7.71 -3.98 -11.16
C ALA A 61 -7.87 -5.36 -10.48
N ILE A 62 -8.87 -5.54 -9.61
CA ILE A 62 -9.17 -6.84 -9.00
C ILE A 62 -9.63 -7.85 -10.06
N ALA A 63 -10.46 -7.43 -11.02
CA ALA A 63 -10.91 -8.29 -12.09
C ALA A 63 -9.72 -8.79 -12.94
N GLU A 64 -8.80 -7.90 -13.31
CA GLU A 64 -7.57 -8.27 -14.01
C GLU A 64 -6.72 -9.26 -13.21
N LEU A 65 -6.50 -8.99 -11.92
CA LEU A 65 -5.73 -9.88 -11.04
C LEU A 65 -6.37 -11.26 -10.89
N LYS A 66 -7.69 -11.32 -10.78
CA LYS A 66 -8.42 -12.61 -10.74
C LYS A 66 -8.40 -13.33 -12.07
N GLN A 67 -8.35 -12.62 -13.18
CA GLN A 67 -8.15 -13.23 -14.50
C GLN A 67 -6.74 -13.81 -14.62
N GLU A 68 -5.72 -13.12 -14.09
CA GLU A 68 -4.31 -13.54 -14.18
C GLU A 68 -3.97 -14.70 -13.23
N PHE A 69 -4.46 -14.64 -11.97
CA PHE A 69 -4.08 -15.59 -10.89
C PHE A 69 -5.19 -16.57 -10.52
N GLY A 70 -6.32 -16.51 -11.21
CA GLY A 70 -7.50 -17.36 -10.96
C GLY A 70 -8.52 -16.70 -10.05
N ALA A 71 -9.77 -17.13 -10.14
CA ALA A 71 -10.91 -16.57 -9.40
C ALA A 71 -10.75 -16.65 -7.86
N LYS A 72 -9.89 -17.57 -7.38
CA LYS A 72 -9.58 -17.75 -5.94
C LYS A 72 -8.46 -16.85 -5.43
N ALA A 73 -7.88 -15.97 -6.28
CA ALA A 73 -6.88 -15.00 -5.82
C ALA A 73 -7.45 -14.15 -4.68
N ASP A 74 -6.77 -14.16 -3.52
CA ASP A 74 -7.23 -13.49 -2.31
C ASP A 74 -6.88 -11.99 -2.37
N VAL A 75 -7.66 -11.25 -3.12
CA VAL A 75 -7.51 -9.82 -3.31
C VAL A 75 -8.83 -9.11 -3.06
N SER A 76 -8.77 -8.05 -2.27
CA SER A 76 -9.90 -7.17 -1.94
C SER A 76 -9.45 -5.72 -1.90
N PHE A 77 -10.40 -4.79 -1.81
CA PHE A 77 -10.08 -3.39 -1.56
C PHE A 77 -10.99 -2.81 -0.48
N VAL A 78 -10.47 -1.79 0.19
CA VAL A 78 -11.21 -0.88 1.05
C VAL A 78 -11.04 0.52 0.49
N ARG A 79 -12.12 1.27 0.38
CA ARG A 79 -12.08 2.64 -0.12
C ARG A 79 -11.37 3.53 0.89
N MET A 80 -10.38 4.30 0.43
CA MET A 80 -9.63 5.25 1.25
C MET A 80 -9.11 6.41 0.42
N ASP A 81 -9.39 7.63 0.82
CA ASP A 81 -8.77 8.85 0.29
C ASP A 81 -7.79 9.40 1.31
N LEU A 82 -6.49 9.32 1.01
CA LEU A 82 -5.42 9.83 1.87
C LEU A 82 -5.45 11.34 2.04
N SER A 83 -6.13 12.07 1.16
CA SER A 83 -6.30 13.53 1.27
C SER A 83 -7.44 13.94 2.21
N VAL A 84 -8.14 12.97 2.81
CA VAL A 84 -9.29 13.17 3.71
C VAL A 84 -9.07 12.32 4.95
N LEU A 85 -8.69 12.94 6.06
CA LEU A 85 -8.31 12.20 7.28
C LEU A 85 -9.45 11.34 7.84
N ASP A 86 -10.70 11.77 7.72
CA ASP A 86 -11.83 10.96 8.15
C ASP A 86 -11.99 9.70 7.27
N SER A 87 -11.75 9.80 5.96
CA SER A 87 -11.71 8.61 5.09
C SER A 87 -10.60 7.62 5.49
N VAL A 88 -9.47 8.11 5.99
CA VAL A 88 -8.40 7.25 6.52
C VAL A 88 -8.86 6.55 7.80
N ARG A 89 -9.61 7.22 8.69
CA ARG A 89 -10.15 6.62 9.91
C ARG A 89 -11.17 5.52 9.59
N GLU A 90 -12.14 5.81 8.72
CA GLU A 90 -13.14 4.84 8.27
C GLU A 90 -12.50 3.60 7.64
N ALA A 91 -11.51 3.80 6.76
CA ALA A 91 -10.79 2.69 6.14
C ALA A 91 -9.99 1.86 7.15
N ALA A 92 -9.35 2.50 8.13
CA ALA A 92 -8.63 1.80 9.19
C ALA A 92 -9.59 0.96 10.05
N GLU A 93 -10.77 1.47 10.40
CA GLU A 93 -11.79 0.71 11.13
C GLU A 93 -12.25 -0.51 10.33
N GLU A 94 -12.51 -0.35 9.02
CA GLU A 94 -12.90 -1.47 8.16
C GLU A 94 -11.81 -2.53 8.07
N VAL A 95 -10.54 -2.10 7.94
CA VAL A 95 -9.39 -3.01 7.98
C VAL A 95 -9.33 -3.75 9.31
N LEU A 96 -9.47 -3.07 10.44
CA LEU A 96 -9.42 -3.71 11.77
C LEU A 96 -10.56 -4.71 12.00
N LYS A 97 -11.73 -4.50 11.39
CA LYS A 97 -12.87 -5.43 11.43
C LYS A 97 -12.64 -6.68 10.57
N THR A 98 -12.02 -6.53 9.39
CA THR A 98 -11.99 -7.58 8.36
C THR A 98 -10.62 -8.26 8.21
N VAL A 99 -9.56 -7.66 8.73
CA VAL A 99 -8.18 -8.15 8.60
C VAL A 99 -7.59 -8.48 9.96
N PRO A 100 -7.59 -9.76 10.38
CA PRO A 100 -7.13 -10.15 11.70
C PRO A 100 -5.62 -10.07 11.88
N ARG A 101 -4.83 -10.11 10.79
CA ARG A 101 -3.37 -10.04 10.81
C ARG A 101 -2.84 -9.19 9.67
N ILE A 102 -1.86 -8.34 9.95
CA ILE A 102 -1.19 -7.48 8.97
C ILE A 102 0.30 -7.81 8.99
N ASN A 103 0.78 -8.52 7.97
CA ASN A 103 2.19 -8.88 7.85
C ASN A 103 3.04 -7.77 7.25
N ALA A 104 2.46 -6.93 6.38
CA ALA A 104 3.05 -5.65 6.01
C ALA A 104 1.98 -4.63 5.61
N LEU A 105 2.21 -3.37 5.99
CA LEU A 105 1.53 -2.20 5.46
C LEU A 105 2.50 -1.48 4.53
N ILE A 106 2.15 -1.35 3.26
CA ILE A 106 2.98 -0.74 2.22
C ILE A 106 2.38 0.63 1.85
N ASN A 107 2.97 1.68 2.37
CA ASN A 107 2.63 3.07 2.08
C ASN A 107 3.24 3.46 0.72
N ASN A 108 2.49 3.19 -0.36
CA ASN A 108 2.96 3.36 -1.74
C ASN A 108 2.26 4.50 -2.46
N ALA A 109 1.00 4.81 -2.13
CA ALA A 109 0.26 5.86 -2.81
C ALA A 109 0.96 7.22 -2.67
N ALA A 110 1.00 7.96 -3.76
CA ALA A 110 1.50 9.34 -3.75
C ALA A 110 0.87 10.16 -4.87
N ILE A 111 0.81 11.47 -4.67
CA ILE A 111 0.61 12.47 -5.71
C ILE A 111 1.89 13.30 -5.83
N ALA A 112 2.23 13.69 -7.05
CA ALA A 112 3.41 14.49 -7.33
C ALA A 112 3.13 15.49 -8.43
N GLN A 113 3.99 16.51 -8.55
CA GLN A 113 3.93 17.51 -9.62
C GLN A 113 2.58 18.25 -9.69
N VAL A 114 1.98 18.55 -8.54
CA VAL A 114 0.78 19.39 -8.49
C VAL A 114 1.18 20.81 -8.88
N PRO A 115 0.67 21.36 -10.01
CA PRO A 115 1.23 22.57 -10.63
C PRO A 115 0.96 23.84 -9.81
N ALA A 116 -0.05 23.85 -8.96
CA ALA A 116 -0.39 24.95 -8.08
C ALA A 116 -0.62 24.45 -6.65
N ARG A 117 -0.31 25.28 -5.67
CA ARG A 117 -0.59 24.94 -4.27
C ARG A 117 -2.08 24.72 -4.07
N GLN A 118 -2.44 23.54 -3.65
CA GLN A 118 -3.79 23.14 -3.28
C GLN A 118 -3.81 22.69 -1.83
N LEU A 119 -4.96 22.78 -1.19
CA LEU A 119 -5.16 22.28 0.18
C LEU A 119 -6.08 21.07 0.15
N THR A 120 -5.86 20.15 1.07
CA THR A 120 -6.81 19.09 1.42
C THR A 120 -8.01 19.70 2.14
N VAL A 121 -9.07 18.92 2.32
CA VAL A 121 -10.24 19.35 3.12
C VAL A 121 -9.88 19.63 4.57
N ASP A 122 -8.80 19.02 5.07
CA ASP A 122 -8.27 19.20 6.42
C ASP A 122 -7.29 20.39 6.51
N GLY A 123 -7.10 21.17 5.43
CA GLY A 123 -6.32 22.37 5.39
C GLY A 123 -4.80 22.19 5.20
N PHE A 124 -4.33 20.98 4.93
CA PHE A 124 -2.91 20.71 4.64
C PHE A 124 -2.60 20.95 3.17
N GLU A 125 -1.32 21.29 2.87
CA GLU A 125 -0.87 21.25 1.48
C GLU A 125 -1.08 19.85 0.90
N SER A 126 -1.59 19.77 -0.34
CA SER A 126 -2.16 18.55 -0.91
C SER A 126 -1.17 17.39 -1.00
N GLN A 127 0.08 17.63 -1.41
CA GLN A 127 1.10 16.58 -1.49
C GLN A 127 1.53 16.12 -0.10
N LEU A 128 1.77 17.08 0.82
CA LEU A 128 2.13 16.77 2.19
C LEU A 128 0.98 16.06 2.92
N GLY A 129 -0.25 16.54 2.75
CA GLY A 129 -1.46 15.93 3.33
C GLY A 129 -1.63 14.49 2.88
N THR A 130 -1.58 14.25 1.56
CA THR A 130 -1.80 12.93 0.97
C THR A 130 -0.64 11.98 1.21
N ASN A 131 0.60 12.44 0.91
CA ASN A 131 1.75 11.53 0.91
C ASN A 131 2.29 11.25 2.31
N HIS A 132 2.12 12.20 3.24
CA HIS A 132 2.68 12.09 4.59
C HIS A 132 1.60 11.97 5.67
N TYR A 133 0.73 12.99 5.87
CA TYR A 133 -0.18 12.99 7.01
C TYR A 133 -1.24 11.89 6.94
N GLY A 134 -1.79 11.60 5.76
CA GLY A 134 -2.73 10.49 5.57
C GLY A 134 -2.09 9.15 5.91
N HIS A 135 -0.86 8.89 5.47
CA HIS A 135 -0.14 7.67 5.80
C HIS A 135 0.30 7.64 7.28
N PHE A 136 0.71 8.77 7.85
CA PHE A 136 1.06 8.86 9.27
C PHE A 136 -0.12 8.46 10.15
N LEU A 137 -1.31 9.01 9.87
CA LEU A 137 -2.54 8.64 10.57
C LEU A 137 -2.87 7.15 10.39
N LEU A 138 -2.82 6.64 9.15
CA LEU A 138 -3.08 5.23 8.86
C LEU A 138 -2.13 4.31 9.64
N ASN A 139 -0.84 4.64 9.68
CA ASN A 139 0.15 3.89 10.42
C ASN A 139 -0.19 3.84 11.92
N GLY A 140 -0.54 5.00 12.52
CA GLY A 140 -0.91 5.06 13.94
C GLY A 140 -2.15 4.21 14.25
N LEU A 141 -3.19 4.29 13.41
CA LEU A 141 -4.43 3.55 13.61
C LEU A 141 -4.27 2.02 13.46
N LEU A 142 -3.35 1.55 12.62
CA LEU A 142 -3.12 0.12 12.39
C LEU A 142 -1.92 -0.44 13.16
N PHE A 143 -1.19 0.41 13.91
CA PHE A 143 0.09 0.05 14.52
C PHE A 143 0.00 -1.18 15.43
N ASP A 144 -0.96 -1.21 16.34
CA ASP A 144 -1.10 -2.31 17.31
C ASP A 144 -1.36 -3.64 16.60
N ARG A 145 -2.23 -3.67 15.58
CA ARG A 145 -2.50 -4.86 14.77
C ARG A 145 -1.25 -5.32 14.00
N ILE A 146 -0.45 -4.38 13.50
CA ILE A 146 0.82 -4.70 12.81
C ILE A 146 1.83 -5.27 13.81
N ALA A 147 1.95 -4.67 14.99
CA ALA A 147 2.86 -5.13 16.05
C ALA A 147 2.49 -6.53 16.56
N GLU A 148 1.21 -6.77 16.88
CA GLU A 148 0.68 -8.09 17.27
C GLU A 148 0.95 -9.16 16.20
N SER A 149 0.90 -8.78 14.94
CA SER A 149 1.17 -9.67 13.80
C SER A 149 2.66 -9.88 13.55
N LYS A 150 3.55 -9.22 14.30
CA LYS A 150 5.00 -9.12 14.02
C LYS A 150 5.25 -8.66 12.58
N GLY A 151 4.41 -7.75 12.11
CA GLY A 151 4.43 -7.20 10.77
C GLY A 151 5.46 -6.08 10.62
N ARG A 152 5.41 -5.40 9.48
CA ARG A 152 6.29 -4.27 9.17
C ARG A 152 5.54 -3.17 8.43
N ILE A 153 6.05 -1.96 8.53
CA ILE A 153 5.62 -0.82 7.71
C ILE A 153 6.72 -0.58 6.68
N VAL A 154 6.32 -0.48 5.42
CA VAL A 154 7.21 -0.18 4.29
C VAL A 154 6.76 1.16 3.70
N VAL A 155 7.66 2.12 3.64
CA VAL A 155 7.39 3.43 3.04
C VAL A 155 8.11 3.52 1.70
N VAL A 156 7.34 3.70 0.64
CA VAL A 156 7.89 3.95 -0.71
C VAL A 156 8.26 5.42 -0.78
N ALA A 157 9.54 5.68 -0.97
CA ALA A 157 10.11 7.02 -1.08
C ALA A 157 10.73 7.22 -2.47
N SER A 158 11.15 8.45 -2.78
CA SER A 158 11.75 8.80 -4.05
C SER A 158 13.12 9.43 -3.84
N LEU A 159 14.05 9.15 -4.75
CA LEU A 159 15.31 9.88 -4.86
C LEU A 159 15.11 11.31 -5.43
N GLY A 160 13.90 11.66 -5.83
CA GLY A 160 13.56 12.96 -6.40
C GLY A 160 13.93 14.15 -5.51
N TYR A 161 13.99 13.96 -4.19
CA TYR A 161 14.45 15.00 -3.26
C TYR A 161 15.90 15.49 -3.53
N ASN A 162 16.73 14.63 -4.15
CA ASN A 162 18.11 14.96 -4.52
C ASN A 162 18.21 15.68 -5.88
N MET A 163 17.12 15.79 -6.64
CA MET A 163 17.12 16.37 -7.99
C MET A 163 17.00 17.91 -7.97
N GLY A 164 17.27 18.54 -6.83
CA GLY A 164 17.45 19.99 -6.73
C GLY A 164 16.20 20.78 -7.10
N LEU A 165 15.10 20.55 -6.43
CA LEU A 165 14.00 21.51 -6.42
C LEU A 165 14.52 22.80 -5.75
N LYS A 166 14.93 23.76 -6.59
CA LYS A 166 15.24 25.11 -6.17
C LYS A 166 13.95 25.88 -5.96
#